data_1b7628572544a74b519e5be5bd6077e8
#
_entry.id   1b7628572544a74b519e5be5bd6077e8
#
_cell.length_a   1.000
_cell.length_b   1.000
_cell.length_c   1.000
_cell.angle_alpha   90.00
_cell.angle_beta   90.00
_cell.angle_gamma   90.00
#
_symmetry.space_group_name_H-M   'P 1'
#
loop_
_entity.id
_entity.type
_entity.pdbx_description
1 polymer ?
#
loop_
_entity_poly.entity_id
_entity_poly.type
_entity_poly.pdbx_seq_one_letter_code
_entity_poly.pdbx_strand_id
1 'polypeptide(L)'
;MTRSLLALAFALTLLAGCGGGDDEGSGAGGGDGATKEQFVAEANRICREGEERLSGITQDAQEKIQQAGSQQEQQEAVADVLDRTVEEYRPVLEDLRAVEAPEELRDEWSRFLDGIQEAFDKFPELADATRDGDREKLEELTADFTRIASDTRPFAERNELEDCLPEQQA
;
A
#
# COMPACT_ATOMS: atom_id res chain seq x y z
N MET A 1 -44.85 -5.83 -16.29
CA MET A 1 -45.95 -5.22 -15.50
C MET A 1 -45.32 -4.34 -14.44
N THR A 2 -45.56 -3.12 -14.57
CA THR A 2 -45.77 -1.91 -13.75
C THR A 2 -44.46 -1.34 -13.15
N ARG A 3 -43.88 -0.36 -13.77
CA ARG A 3 -43.98 1.12 -13.66
C ARG A 3 -44.10 1.64 -12.22
N SER A 4 -43.07 2.32 -11.72
CA SER A 4 -43.26 3.61 -11.05
C SER A 4 -41.95 4.42 -11.06
N LEU A 5 -42.01 5.46 -11.88
CA LEU A 5 -41.14 6.63 -11.85
C LEU A 5 -41.51 7.46 -10.61
N LEU A 6 -40.51 7.93 -9.87
CA LEU A 6 -40.65 9.10 -9.03
C LEU A 6 -39.39 9.95 -9.14
N ALA A 7 -39.54 10.97 -9.97
CA ALA A 7 -38.65 12.11 -10.02
C ALA A 7 -38.92 12.98 -8.78
N LEU A 8 -37.86 13.42 -8.10
CA LEU A 8 -37.91 14.58 -7.22
C LEU A 8 -36.72 15.47 -7.48
N ALA A 9 -36.99 16.54 -8.19
CA ALA A 9 -36.13 17.70 -8.31
C ALA A 9 -36.18 18.47 -6.99
N PHE A 10 -35.02 18.90 -6.48
CA PHE A 10 -34.94 19.96 -5.47
C PHE A 10 -33.80 20.92 -5.78
N ALA A 11 -34.20 22.04 -6.23
CA ALA A 11 -33.84 23.43 -6.16
C ALA A 11 -32.43 23.81 -5.66
N LEU A 12 -31.77 24.58 -6.56
CA LEU A 12 -30.71 25.53 -6.25
C LEU A 12 -31.16 26.54 -5.18
N THR A 13 -30.32 26.77 -4.17
CA THR A 13 -30.28 28.05 -3.48
C THR A 13 -28.87 28.56 -3.44
N LEU A 14 -28.61 29.53 -4.28
CA LEU A 14 -27.46 30.44 -4.19
C LEU A 14 -27.72 31.38 -3.00
N LEU A 15 -26.81 31.40 -2.03
CA LEU A 15 -26.67 32.50 -1.09
C LEU A 15 -25.21 32.92 -1.05
N ALA A 16 -24.95 34.01 -1.75
CA ALA A 16 -23.78 34.82 -1.56
C ALA A 16 -23.82 35.44 -0.16
N GLY A 17 -22.77 35.21 0.62
CA GLY A 17 -22.53 35.82 1.89
C GLY A 17 -21.06 36.24 1.98
N CYS A 18 -20.76 37.45 1.52
CA CYS A 18 -19.58 38.18 1.95
C CYS A 18 -19.75 38.56 3.41
N GLY A 19 -18.84 38.14 4.25
CA GLY A 19 -18.72 38.59 5.63
C GLY A 19 -17.28 38.44 6.07
N GLY A 20 -16.56 39.55 6.07
CA GLY A 20 -15.21 39.65 6.67
C GLY A 20 -15.29 39.44 8.17
N GLY A 21 -14.35 38.74 8.70
CA GLY A 21 -14.07 38.55 10.10
C GLY A 21 -12.58 38.26 10.23
N ASP A 22 -11.85 39.31 10.57
CA ASP A 22 -10.47 39.18 11.05
C ASP A 22 -10.52 38.45 12.38
N ASP A 23 -10.04 37.18 12.39
CA ASP A 23 -9.65 36.50 13.62
C ASP A 23 -8.17 36.15 13.50
N GLU A 24 -7.37 37.02 14.05
CA GLU A 24 -5.97 36.76 14.37
C GLU A 24 -5.89 35.63 15.42
N GLY A 25 -5.84 34.38 14.91
CA GLY A 25 -5.44 33.21 15.67
C GLY A 25 -3.97 32.94 15.40
N SER A 26 -3.09 33.68 16.04
CA SER A 26 -1.66 33.37 16.12
C SER A 26 -1.45 31.99 16.75
N GLY A 27 -1.29 30.98 15.89
CA GLY A 27 -0.70 29.71 16.21
C GLY A 27 0.60 29.58 15.43
N ALA A 28 1.59 30.39 15.76
CA ALA A 28 2.95 30.22 15.27
C ALA A 28 3.55 28.96 15.91
N GLY A 29 3.31 27.83 15.31
CA GLY A 29 4.10 26.62 15.45
C GLY A 29 4.93 26.48 14.17
N GLY A 30 6.00 27.27 14.09
CA GLY A 30 7.01 27.12 13.05
C GLY A 30 7.83 25.86 13.34
N GLY A 31 7.45 24.74 12.78
CA GLY A 31 8.28 23.57 12.57
C GLY A 31 8.46 23.42 11.07
N ASP A 32 9.72 23.51 10.60
CA ASP A 32 10.11 23.30 9.20
C ASP A 32 9.95 21.81 8.78
N GLY A 33 8.83 21.16 9.10
CA GLY A 33 8.54 19.77 8.76
C GLY A 33 7.13 19.62 8.17
N ALA A 34 6.92 18.54 7.41
CA ALA A 34 5.61 18.20 6.88
C ALA A 34 4.58 18.03 8.01
N THR A 35 3.34 18.49 7.79
CA THR A 35 2.25 18.19 8.73
C THR A 35 1.87 16.72 8.63
N LYS A 36 1.21 16.19 9.66
CA LYS A 36 0.73 14.79 9.64
C LYS A 36 -0.18 14.54 8.44
N GLU A 37 -1.06 15.46 8.12
CA GLU A 37 -1.99 15.33 6.99
C GLU A 37 -1.25 15.27 5.65
N GLN A 38 -0.22 16.10 5.47
CA GLN A 38 0.61 16.08 4.25
C GLN A 38 1.39 14.76 4.13
N PHE A 39 1.98 14.31 5.24
CA PHE A 39 2.69 13.04 5.32
C PHE A 39 1.78 11.85 4.94
N VAL A 40 0.61 11.74 5.57
CA VAL A 40 -0.36 10.66 5.31
C VAL A 40 -0.86 10.67 3.87
N ALA A 41 -1.21 11.86 3.35
CA ALA A 41 -1.69 12.00 1.97
C ALA A 41 -0.63 11.57 0.95
N GLU A 42 0.63 11.97 1.16
CA GLU A 42 1.72 11.62 0.25
C GLU A 42 2.11 10.14 0.34
N ALA A 43 2.23 9.57 1.53
CA ALA A 43 2.53 8.15 1.72
C ALA A 43 1.43 7.28 1.10
N ASN A 44 0.16 7.54 1.37
CA ASN A 44 -0.95 6.80 0.77
C ASN A 44 -0.97 6.92 -0.77
N ARG A 45 -0.69 8.11 -1.32
CA ARG A 45 -0.60 8.29 -2.78
C ARG A 45 0.45 7.37 -3.39
N ILE A 46 1.66 7.33 -2.81
CA ILE A 46 2.76 6.49 -3.29
C ILE A 46 2.41 5.00 -3.18
N CYS A 47 1.84 4.58 -2.05
CA CYS A 47 1.42 3.19 -1.85
C CYS A 47 0.38 2.76 -2.88
N ARG A 48 -0.64 3.57 -3.15
CA ARG A 48 -1.68 3.30 -4.15
C ARG A 48 -1.09 3.20 -5.57
N GLU A 49 -0.18 4.11 -5.96
CA GLU A 49 0.51 4.03 -7.24
C GLU A 49 1.35 2.76 -7.37
N GLY A 50 1.95 2.30 -6.26
CA GLY A 50 2.64 1.01 -6.19
C GLY A 50 1.68 -0.16 -6.39
N GLU A 51 0.53 -0.13 -5.77
CA GLU A 51 -0.49 -1.18 -5.88
C GLU A 51 -1.06 -1.29 -7.31
N GLU A 52 -1.28 -0.15 -7.98
CA GLU A 52 -1.69 -0.11 -9.38
C GLU A 52 -0.67 -0.79 -10.31
N ARG A 53 0.63 -0.61 -10.07
CA ARG A 53 1.71 -1.30 -10.81
C ARG A 53 1.67 -2.81 -10.58
N LEU A 54 1.49 -3.24 -9.32
CA LEU A 54 1.43 -4.67 -8.97
C LEU A 54 0.19 -5.36 -9.52
N SER A 55 -0.93 -4.65 -9.69
CA SER A 55 -2.17 -5.22 -10.23
C SER A 55 -1.98 -5.77 -11.63
N GLY A 56 -1.21 -5.10 -12.49
CA GLY A 56 -0.86 -5.59 -13.83
C GLY A 56 -0.06 -6.90 -13.81
N ILE A 57 0.91 -7.01 -12.87
CA ILE A 57 1.71 -8.24 -12.69
C ILE A 57 0.82 -9.41 -12.26
N THR A 58 -0.10 -9.17 -11.34
CA THR A 58 -1.03 -10.19 -10.84
C THR A 58 -1.96 -10.71 -11.93
N GLN A 59 -2.45 -9.84 -12.82
CA GLN A 59 -3.29 -10.24 -13.95
C GLN A 59 -2.53 -11.13 -14.95
N ASP A 60 -1.32 -10.71 -15.36
CA ASP A 60 -0.45 -11.49 -16.24
C ASP A 60 -0.15 -12.89 -15.64
N ALA A 61 0.05 -12.93 -14.33
CA ALA A 61 0.30 -14.16 -13.60
C ALA A 61 -0.88 -15.12 -13.62
N GLN A 62 -2.08 -14.61 -13.37
CA GLN A 62 -3.30 -15.43 -13.41
C GLN A 62 -3.49 -16.06 -14.78
N GLU A 63 -3.24 -15.33 -15.86
CA GLU A 63 -3.31 -15.88 -17.21
C GLU A 63 -2.28 -17.00 -17.44
N LYS A 64 -1.02 -16.80 -17.01
CA LYS A 64 0.04 -17.83 -17.12
C LYS A 64 -0.29 -19.06 -16.30
N ILE A 65 -0.77 -18.90 -15.05
CA ILE A 65 -1.16 -20.02 -14.18
C ILE A 65 -2.32 -20.81 -14.78
N GLN A 66 -3.32 -20.14 -15.38
CA GLN A 66 -4.44 -20.81 -16.04
C GLN A 66 -4.03 -21.57 -17.31
N GLN A 67 -3.00 -21.11 -18.01
CA GLN A 67 -2.47 -21.74 -19.22
C GLN A 67 -1.45 -22.83 -18.92
N ALA A 68 -0.94 -22.91 -17.70
CA ALA A 68 0.06 -23.89 -17.29
C ALA A 68 -0.48 -25.31 -17.38
N GLY A 69 0.21 -26.17 -18.11
CA GLY A 69 -0.15 -27.58 -18.32
C GLY A 69 0.41 -28.53 -17.25
N SER A 70 1.27 -28.02 -16.36
CA SER A 70 1.94 -28.80 -15.32
C SER A 70 2.09 -27.98 -14.02
N GLN A 71 2.28 -28.69 -12.91
CA GLN A 71 2.58 -28.06 -11.63
C GLN A 71 3.87 -27.25 -11.67
N GLN A 72 4.88 -27.70 -12.38
CA GLN A 72 6.15 -26.99 -12.51
C GLN A 72 5.97 -25.66 -13.25
N GLU A 73 5.16 -25.63 -14.33
CA GLU A 73 4.85 -24.37 -15.03
C GLU A 73 4.05 -23.40 -14.14
N GLN A 74 3.18 -23.92 -13.28
CA GLN A 74 2.47 -23.08 -12.29
C GLN A 74 3.44 -22.48 -11.25
N GLN A 75 4.36 -23.30 -10.71
CA GLN A 75 5.37 -22.84 -9.76
C GLN A 75 6.27 -21.78 -10.39
N GLU A 76 6.71 -21.96 -11.63
CA GLU A 76 7.51 -20.98 -12.35
C GLU A 76 6.73 -19.67 -12.57
N ALA A 77 5.46 -19.74 -12.95
CA ALA A 77 4.64 -18.55 -13.13
C ALA A 77 4.45 -17.76 -11.82
N VAL A 78 4.31 -18.45 -10.69
CA VAL A 78 4.23 -17.79 -9.35
C VAL A 78 5.57 -17.16 -8.98
N ALA A 79 6.67 -17.85 -9.19
CA ALA A 79 8.00 -17.34 -8.88
C ALA A 79 8.36 -16.11 -9.73
N ASP A 80 8.01 -16.11 -11.02
CA ASP A 80 8.18 -14.95 -11.92
C ASP A 80 7.44 -13.70 -11.38
N VAL A 81 6.26 -13.89 -10.77
CA VAL A 81 5.51 -12.78 -10.14
C VAL A 81 6.29 -12.19 -8.99
N LEU A 82 6.84 -13.05 -8.13
CA LEU A 82 7.60 -12.60 -6.96
C LEU A 82 8.83 -11.79 -7.36
N ASP A 83 9.58 -12.27 -8.38
CA ASP A 83 10.74 -11.55 -8.90
C ASP A 83 10.36 -10.19 -9.49
N ARG A 84 9.31 -10.14 -10.31
CA ARG A 84 8.80 -8.89 -10.90
C ARG A 84 8.26 -7.93 -9.83
N THR A 85 7.64 -8.45 -8.78
CA THR A 85 7.15 -7.63 -7.66
C THR A 85 8.30 -6.87 -7.00
N VAL A 86 9.45 -7.52 -6.77
CA VAL A 86 10.64 -6.86 -6.21
C VAL A 86 11.13 -5.72 -7.12
N GLU A 87 11.21 -5.96 -8.43
CA GLU A 87 11.67 -4.97 -9.39
C GLU A 87 10.76 -3.74 -9.44
N GLU A 88 9.44 -3.95 -9.50
CA GLU A 88 8.45 -2.87 -9.62
C GLU A 88 8.22 -2.11 -8.30
N TYR A 89 8.43 -2.76 -7.15
CA TYR A 89 8.21 -2.10 -5.86
C TYR A 89 9.44 -1.35 -5.33
N ARG A 90 10.62 -1.64 -5.84
CA ARG A 90 11.86 -0.94 -5.43
C ARG A 90 11.75 0.58 -5.54
N PRO A 91 11.32 1.16 -6.69
CA PRO A 91 11.14 2.60 -6.79
C PRO A 91 10.05 3.14 -5.84
N VAL A 92 9.00 2.37 -5.57
CA VAL A 92 7.96 2.76 -4.59
C VAL A 92 8.54 2.93 -3.19
N LEU A 93 9.42 2.00 -2.78
CA LEU A 93 10.08 2.07 -1.48
C LEU A 93 11.08 3.24 -1.41
N GLU A 94 11.77 3.55 -2.52
CA GLU A 94 12.63 4.73 -2.62
C GLU A 94 11.83 6.02 -2.48
N ASP A 95 10.67 6.12 -3.14
CA ASP A 95 9.77 7.26 -3.04
C ASP A 95 9.20 7.41 -1.61
N LEU A 96 8.79 6.30 -0.97
CA LEU A 96 8.35 6.31 0.43
C LEU A 96 9.44 6.78 1.39
N ARG A 97 10.70 6.42 1.16
CA ARG A 97 11.84 6.87 1.96
C ARG A 97 12.13 8.36 1.79
N ALA A 98 11.71 8.96 0.67
CA ALA A 98 11.84 10.39 0.42
C ALA A 98 10.72 11.22 1.08
N VAL A 99 9.65 10.58 1.58
CA VAL A 99 8.56 11.28 2.26
C VAL A 99 9.05 11.84 3.60
N GLU A 100 8.90 13.15 3.81
CA GLU A 100 9.18 13.79 5.09
C GLU A 100 8.09 13.45 6.10
N ALA A 101 8.46 12.65 7.11
CA ALA A 101 7.59 12.40 8.25
C ALA A 101 7.70 13.54 9.28
N PRO A 102 6.59 13.88 9.99
CA PRO A 102 6.61 14.74 11.16
C PRO A 102 7.65 14.27 12.18
N GLU A 103 8.25 15.20 12.92
CA GLU A 103 9.36 14.91 13.84
C GLU A 103 9.02 13.77 14.82
N GLU A 104 7.80 13.77 15.34
CA GLU A 104 7.31 12.77 16.28
C GLU A 104 7.11 11.39 15.67
N LEU A 105 7.01 11.26 14.34
CA LEU A 105 6.78 9.99 13.63
C LEU A 105 8.04 9.45 12.92
N ARG A 106 9.12 10.21 12.80
CA ARG A 106 10.31 9.85 12.02
C ARG A 106 10.89 8.48 12.37
N ASP A 107 11.05 8.22 13.66
CA ASP A 107 11.66 6.96 14.12
C ASP A 107 10.73 5.77 13.88
N GLU A 108 9.40 5.94 14.02
CA GLU A 108 8.43 4.89 13.74
C GLU A 108 8.27 4.67 12.24
N TRP A 109 8.27 5.75 11.45
CA TRP A 109 8.26 5.69 9.99
C TRP A 109 9.47 4.96 9.43
N SER A 110 10.67 5.26 9.91
CA SER A 110 11.90 4.54 9.51
C SER A 110 11.78 3.05 9.80
N ARG A 111 11.33 2.67 11.00
CA ARG A 111 11.16 1.25 11.37
C ARG A 111 10.08 0.56 10.54
N PHE A 112 9.02 1.27 10.19
CA PHE A 112 7.98 0.76 9.29
C PHE A 112 8.57 0.45 7.89
N LEU A 113 9.33 1.38 7.31
CA LEU A 113 9.99 1.18 6.02
C LEU A 113 11.05 0.09 6.05
N ASP A 114 11.79 -0.03 7.15
CA ASP A 114 12.76 -1.12 7.32
C ASP A 114 12.07 -2.49 7.38
N GLY A 115 10.90 -2.58 8.01
CA GLY A 115 10.09 -3.80 7.99
C GLY A 115 9.57 -4.14 6.59
N ILE A 116 9.12 -3.15 5.82
CA ILE A 116 8.73 -3.36 4.42
C ILE A 116 9.94 -3.83 3.59
N GLN A 117 11.10 -3.20 3.76
CA GLN A 117 12.32 -3.64 3.08
C GLN A 117 12.68 -5.08 3.45
N GLU A 118 12.62 -5.45 4.74
CA GLU A 118 12.87 -6.84 5.19
C GLU A 118 11.95 -7.83 4.49
N ALA A 119 10.66 -7.48 4.32
CA ALA A 119 9.73 -8.33 3.58
C ALA A 119 10.14 -8.50 2.11
N PHE A 120 10.49 -7.41 1.42
CA PHE A 120 10.90 -7.48 0.02
C PHE A 120 12.22 -8.23 -0.19
N ASP A 121 13.17 -8.13 0.75
CA ASP A 121 14.43 -8.86 0.69
C ASP A 121 14.24 -10.39 0.77
N LYS A 122 13.08 -10.86 1.24
CA LYS A 122 12.73 -12.30 1.31
C LYS A 122 12.03 -12.82 0.05
N PHE A 123 11.55 -11.97 -0.85
CA PHE A 123 10.86 -12.43 -2.05
C PHE A 123 11.72 -13.29 -2.98
N PRO A 124 13.02 -13.02 -3.20
CA PRO A 124 13.87 -13.92 -4.00
C PRO A 124 13.96 -15.33 -3.39
N GLU A 125 14.11 -15.44 -2.07
CA GLU A 125 14.10 -16.76 -1.39
C GLU A 125 12.74 -17.46 -1.54
N LEU A 126 11.63 -16.70 -1.49
CA LEU A 126 10.29 -17.22 -1.70
C LEU A 126 10.10 -17.71 -3.13
N ALA A 127 10.63 -16.98 -4.12
CA ALA A 127 10.59 -17.38 -5.52
C ALA A 127 11.36 -18.68 -5.75
N ASP A 128 12.57 -18.80 -5.20
CA ASP A 128 13.38 -20.01 -5.31
C ASP A 128 12.71 -21.20 -4.63
N ALA A 129 12.24 -21.04 -3.39
CA ALA A 129 11.51 -22.10 -2.68
C ALA A 129 10.22 -22.53 -3.42
N THR A 130 9.57 -21.60 -4.12
CA THR A 130 8.40 -21.89 -4.95
C THR A 130 8.77 -22.71 -6.17
N ARG A 131 9.86 -22.37 -6.89
CA ARG A 131 10.37 -23.14 -8.05
C ARG A 131 10.74 -24.57 -7.65
N ASP A 132 11.42 -24.69 -6.51
CA ASP A 132 11.90 -25.97 -6.00
C ASP A 132 10.79 -26.83 -5.35
N GLY A 133 9.66 -26.22 -5.02
CA GLY A 133 8.58 -26.86 -4.26
C GLY A 133 9.00 -27.19 -2.82
N ASP A 134 9.92 -26.41 -2.25
CA ASP A 134 10.47 -26.57 -0.91
C ASP A 134 9.45 -26.07 0.14
N ARG A 135 8.64 -27.00 0.63
CA ARG A 135 7.58 -26.73 1.60
C ARG A 135 8.10 -26.23 2.94
N GLU A 136 9.22 -26.74 3.41
CA GLU A 136 9.81 -26.36 4.70
C GLU A 136 10.23 -24.89 4.66
N LYS A 137 10.92 -24.48 3.58
CA LYS A 137 11.32 -23.09 3.36
C LYS A 137 10.11 -22.16 3.17
N LEU A 138 9.08 -22.60 2.44
CA LEU A 138 7.83 -21.83 2.28
C LEU A 138 7.11 -21.60 3.62
N GLU A 139 7.08 -22.60 4.52
CA GLU A 139 6.50 -22.45 5.86
C GLU A 139 7.32 -21.48 6.73
N GLU A 140 8.65 -21.56 6.69
CA GLU A 140 9.56 -20.63 7.38
C GLU A 140 9.32 -19.18 6.93
N LEU A 141 9.33 -18.95 5.61
CA LEU A 141 9.13 -17.63 5.02
C LEU A 141 7.73 -17.06 5.34
N THR A 142 6.70 -17.92 5.33
CA THR A 142 5.34 -17.51 5.72
C THR A 142 5.29 -17.03 7.18
N ALA A 143 6.01 -17.68 8.08
CA ALA A 143 6.10 -17.26 9.47
C ALA A 143 6.83 -15.90 9.58
N ASP A 144 7.90 -15.69 8.82
CA ASP A 144 8.63 -14.44 8.77
C ASP A 144 7.74 -13.28 8.27
N PHE A 145 7.02 -13.46 7.16
CA PHE A 145 6.09 -12.46 6.65
C PHE A 145 4.98 -12.13 7.67
N THR A 146 4.46 -13.14 8.36
CA THR A 146 3.46 -12.94 9.42
C THR A 146 4.02 -12.09 10.56
N ARG A 147 5.25 -12.34 10.98
CA ARG A 147 5.94 -11.55 12.00
C ARG A 147 6.12 -10.11 11.55
N ILE A 148 6.68 -9.90 10.35
CA ILE A 148 6.91 -8.56 9.79
C ILE A 148 5.59 -7.78 9.69
N ALA A 149 4.53 -8.41 9.19
CA ALA A 149 3.21 -7.78 9.11
C ALA A 149 2.66 -7.42 10.50
N SER A 150 2.89 -8.25 11.51
CA SER A 150 2.48 -7.97 12.89
C SER A 150 3.23 -6.78 13.49
N ASP A 151 4.49 -6.58 13.11
CA ASP A 151 5.34 -5.50 13.60
C ASP A 151 5.05 -4.16 12.89
N THR A 152 4.72 -4.19 11.59
CA THR A 152 4.52 -3.01 10.75
C THR A 152 3.09 -2.49 10.74
N ARG A 153 2.10 -3.37 10.70
CA ARG A 153 0.67 -3.03 10.61
C ARG A 153 0.20 -2.03 11.66
N PRO A 154 0.54 -2.15 12.97
CA PRO A 154 0.03 -1.23 13.99
C PRO A 154 0.45 0.23 13.76
N PHE A 155 1.59 0.47 13.14
CA PHE A 155 2.01 1.83 12.77
C PHE A 155 1.13 2.39 11.65
N ALA A 156 0.91 1.62 10.59
CA ALA A 156 0.10 2.04 9.45
C ALA A 156 -1.36 2.32 9.87
N GLU A 157 -1.97 1.41 10.66
CA GLU A 157 -3.34 1.57 11.16
C GLU A 157 -3.50 2.82 12.03
N ARG A 158 -2.57 3.09 12.97
CA ARG A 158 -2.64 4.27 13.85
C ARG A 158 -2.45 5.59 13.12
N ASN A 159 -1.77 5.56 11.98
CA ASN A 159 -1.44 6.76 11.21
C ASN A 159 -2.24 6.89 9.91
N GLU A 160 -3.31 6.12 9.75
CA GLU A 160 -4.23 6.22 8.59
C GLU A 160 -3.52 6.00 7.23
N LEU A 161 -2.49 5.11 7.25
CA LEU A 161 -1.76 4.69 6.04
C LEU A 161 -2.45 3.47 5.40
N GLU A 162 -3.73 3.62 5.07
CA GLU A 162 -4.59 2.51 4.63
C GLU A 162 -4.14 1.92 3.30
N ASP A 163 -3.70 2.76 2.37
CA ASP A 163 -3.21 2.34 1.05
C ASP A 163 -1.82 1.65 1.13
N CYS A 164 -1.13 1.75 2.29
CA CYS A 164 0.14 1.05 2.53
C CYS A 164 -0.02 -0.32 3.20
N LEU A 165 -1.25 -0.73 3.46
CA LEU A 165 -1.56 -2.06 4.00
C LEU A 165 -2.05 -2.97 2.87
N PRO A 166 -1.61 -4.23 2.82
CA PRO A 166 -2.15 -5.16 1.84
C PRO A 166 -3.67 -5.33 2.06
N GLU A 167 -4.43 -5.35 0.96
CA GLU A 167 -5.87 -5.62 1.03
C GLU A 167 -6.15 -6.90 1.84
N GLN A 168 -6.98 -6.77 2.85
CA GLN A 168 -7.45 -7.94 3.60
C GLN A 168 -8.45 -8.67 2.70
N GLN A 169 -8.01 -9.76 2.09
CA GLN A 169 -8.93 -10.68 1.42
C GLN A 169 -9.88 -11.24 2.49
N ALA A 170 -11.14 -10.78 2.41
CA ALA A 170 -12.22 -11.19 3.29
C ALA A 170 -12.77 -12.58 2.92
#